data_1d01fc2064dfc42f65e4a261e0e687c9
#
_entry.id   1d01fc2064dfc42f65e4a261e0e687c9
#
_cell.length_a   1.000
_cell.length_b   1.000
_cell.length_c   1.000
_cell.angle_alpha   90.00
_cell.angle_beta   90.00
_cell.angle_gamma   90.00
#
_symmetry.space_group_name_H-M   'P 1'
#
loop_
_entity.id
_entity.type
_entity.pdbx_description
1 polymer ?
#
loop_
_entity_poly.entity_id
_entity_poly.type
_entity_poly.pdbx_seq_one_letter_code
_entity_poly.pdbx_strand_id
1 'polypeptide(L)'
;MKNKWSFSIISIATLSILSIFILGFKLNENKTPNEVYVVYLEGKKIGTVKSQEEFNNYINQQEEKLKVKYNVDKIYTPKGVEIKKVITYNKKYNSNEEIYNLLVKEQNFTIKGVTIEIEKEIVLEEEENLKENTKKEYTTINVINKEIFDESIVDIVKAFVDEEEYNSFMNSEQEPIVDVGENIEDIYIQEKITYKEDYISTDEEIFTDKAELTKYLLYGTTESQKTYTVKDGDTIETIATANKLNVQEFLIANPEFVSANNLLYESQKVVVGLIEPVISIVVEKHSVQEEIQKFDTEVKYDDDLIIGYSYVEREGENGLDKVTRKYQYINGQMADVALVGSVEIKPSVSKILVKGDKYVPNVADLSYWAWPTSRPYTITTGYEYRWGSFHAAIDIYVGFGSAIYAANNGTVYATGSGCVRGATKCNGGRGNYIIINHNAGGYYTQYMHLNTVLVKPGQTVQRGQKIGTMGNTGFVVPTPAYGSSSYAGTHLDFGVWIGAPYGGGYTINPYRIY
;
A
#
# COMPACT_ATOMS: atom_id res chain seq x y z
N MET A 1 -11.36 -12.55 56.98
CA MET A 1 -10.61 -11.51 56.27
C MET A 1 -9.23 -12.09 55.95
N LYS A 2 -9.05 -12.54 54.70
CA LYS A 2 -7.76 -13.13 54.24
C LYS A 2 -7.11 -12.12 53.33
N ASN A 3 -6.03 -11.50 53.78
CA ASN A 3 -5.14 -10.71 52.94
C ASN A 3 -4.49 -11.62 51.90
N LYS A 4 -4.87 -11.48 50.66
CA LYS A 4 -4.16 -12.07 49.52
C LYS A 4 -3.02 -11.10 49.17
N TRP A 5 -1.83 -11.39 49.61
CA TRP A 5 -0.62 -10.80 49.10
C TRP A 5 -0.36 -11.40 47.72
N SER A 6 -0.43 -10.59 46.68
CA SER A 6 0.03 -10.99 45.37
C SER A 6 1.54 -10.73 45.31
N PHE A 7 2.31 -11.74 45.63
CA PHE A 7 3.74 -11.73 45.43
C PHE A 7 4.03 -11.99 43.94
N SER A 8 4.53 -11.00 43.23
CA SER A 8 5.41 -11.26 42.10
C SER A 8 6.58 -12.06 42.64
N ILE A 9 6.86 -13.22 42.06
CA ILE A 9 7.78 -14.21 42.58
C ILE A 9 9.22 -13.65 42.48
N ILE A 10 9.62 -12.85 43.46
CA ILE A 10 11.01 -12.79 43.84
C ILE A 10 11.21 -14.06 44.67
N SER A 11 11.91 -15.05 44.12
CA SER A 11 12.28 -16.24 44.88
C SER A 11 13.26 -15.81 45.95
N ILE A 12 12.72 -15.49 47.13
CA ILE A 12 13.55 -15.17 48.30
C ILE A 12 14.07 -16.50 48.85
N ALA A 13 15.21 -16.93 48.33
CA ALA A 13 16.03 -17.91 49.03
C ALA A 13 16.86 -17.14 50.07
N THR A 14 16.30 -16.94 51.27
CA THR A 14 17.08 -16.46 52.42
C THR A 14 18.04 -17.54 52.89
N LEU A 15 19.19 -17.67 52.25
CA LEU A 15 20.34 -18.35 52.84
C LEU A 15 21.17 -17.31 53.63
N SER A 16 20.95 -17.29 54.94
CA SER A 16 21.79 -16.55 55.86
C SER A 16 23.17 -17.20 55.95
N ILE A 17 24.10 -16.78 55.10
CA ILE A 17 25.51 -17.16 55.25
C ILE A 17 26.15 -16.10 56.15
N LEU A 18 26.29 -16.47 57.40
CA LEU A 18 27.09 -15.70 58.35
C LEU A 18 28.57 -15.93 58.03
N SER A 19 29.13 -15.12 57.13
CA SER A 19 30.57 -15.14 56.87
C SER A 19 31.26 -14.20 57.89
N ILE A 20 31.71 -14.78 58.98
CA ILE A 20 32.59 -14.06 59.89
C ILE A 20 34.00 -14.11 59.30
N PHE A 21 34.40 -13.05 58.59
CA PHE A 21 35.82 -12.84 58.28
C PHE A 21 36.46 -12.08 59.41
N ILE A 22 37.18 -12.83 60.30
CA ILE A 22 38.12 -12.25 61.25
C ILE A 22 39.38 -11.93 60.45
N LEU A 23 39.52 -10.73 59.96
CA LEU A 23 40.82 -10.20 59.51
C LEU A 23 41.31 -9.17 60.49
N GLY A 24 42.40 -9.54 61.16
CA GLY A 24 43.45 -8.76 61.80
C GLY A 24 43.07 -7.43 62.45
N PHE A 25 42.94 -7.42 63.78
CA PHE A 25 42.88 -6.21 64.60
C PHE A 25 44.12 -5.34 64.39
N LYS A 26 43.95 -4.22 63.65
CA LYS A 26 44.68 -3.00 63.97
C LYS A 26 43.73 -2.05 64.68
N LEU A 27 43.96 -1.82 65.94
CA LEU A 27 43.25 -0.84 66.71
C LEU A 27 43.39 0.55 66.07
N ASN A 28 42.33 1.04 65.47
CA ASN A 28 42.03 2.46 65.48
C ASN A 28 40.57 2.65 64.98
N GLU A 29 39.81 3.34 65.80
CA GLU A 29 38.44 3.85 65.61
C GLU A 29 37.30 2.82 65.68
N ASN A 30 36.31 3.12 66.52
CA ASN A 30 35.03 2.43 66.68
C ASN A 30 34.23 2.36 65.34
N LYS A 31 34.58 1.42 64.47
CA LYS A 31 33.78 1.10 63.29
C LYS A 31 32.75 0.04 63.67
N THR A 32 31.53 0.46 63.90
CA THR A 32 30.42 -0.49 63.96
C THR A 32 30.17 -1.07 62.58
N PRO A 33 30.08 -2.40 62.46
CA PRO A 33 29.69 -3.00 61.16
C PRO A 33 28.28 -2.56 60.78
N ASN A 34 28.08 -2.29 59.54
CA ASN A 34 26.77 -1.93 58.98
C ASN A 34 26.15 -3.13 58.29
N GLU A 35 24.85 -3.22 58.41
CA GLU A 35 24.05 -4.10 57.56
C GLU A 35 23.78 -3.40 56.24
N VAL A 36 24.09 -4.07 55.15
CA VAL A 36 23.79 -3.62 53.78
C VAL A 36 23.21 -4.78 52.99
N TYR A 37 22.54 -4.47 51.89
CA TYR A 37 21.89 -5.46 51.03
C TYR A 37 22.51 -5.41 49.65
N VAL A 38 23.09 -6.54 49.25
CA VAL A 38 23.70 -6.68 47.91
C VAL A 38 22.65 -7.24 46.96
N VAL A 39 22.43 -6.51 45.90
CA VAL A 39 21.51 -6.88 44.82
C VAL A 39 22.28 -7.61 43.73
N TYR A 40 21.78 -8.77 43.35
CA TYR A 40 22.30 -9.59 42.27
C TYR A 40 21.20 -9.75 41.19
N LEU A 41 21.62 -9.90 39.94
CA LEU A 41 20.78 -10.31 38.81
C LEU A 41 21.46 -11.52 38.20
N GLU A 42 20.76 -12.67 38.16
CA GLU A 42 21.29 -13.95 37.64
C GLU A 42 22.69 -14.30 38.22
N GLY A 43 22.89 -14.02 39.52
CA GLY A 43 24.16 -14.27 40.21
C GLY A 43 25.24 -13.20 39.98
N LYS A 44 25.09 -12.27 39.06
CA LYS A 44 25.98 -11.12 38.84
C LYS A 44 25.65 -10.01 39.86
N LYS A 45 26.66 -9.52 40.59
CA LYS A 45 26.46 -8.40 41.51
C LYS A 45 26.17 -7.11 40.74
N ILE A 46 25.02 -6.50 41.01
CA ILE A 46 24.60 -5.21 40.42
C ILE A 46 25.07 -4.05 41.31
N GLY A 47 24.86 -4.16 42.62
CA GLY A 47 25.32 -3.14 43.57
C GLY A 47 24.84 -3.40 44.97
N THR A 48 24.86 -2.38 45.81
CA THR A 48 24.53 -2.49 47.23
C THR A 48 23.60 -1.38 47.65
N VAL A 49 22.50 -1.70 48.30
CA VAL A 49 21.53 -0.75 48.85
C VAL A 49 21.58 -0.76 50.40
N LYS A 50 21.08 0.33 50.97
CA LYS A 50 21.09 0.50 52.44
C LYS A 50 20.00 -0.34 53.11
N SER A 51 18.84 -0.44 52.50
CA SER A 51 17.66 -1.13 53.04
C SER A 51 16.98 -1.92 51.93
N GLN A 52 16.69 -3.19 52.18
CA GLN A 52 15.93 -4.04 51.29
C GLN A 52 14.48 -3.55 51.18
N GLU A 53 13.87 -3.11 52.29
CA GLU A 53 12.50 -2.61 52.32
C GLU A 53 12.35 -1.34 51.50
N GLU A 54 13.25 -0.36 51.68
CA GLU A 54 13.23 0.88 50.88
C GLU A 54 13.44 0.62 49.39
N PHE A 55 14.32 -0.34 49.06
CA PHE A 55 14.55 -0.72 47.67
C PHE A 55 13.34 -1.42 47.04
N ASN A 56 12.74 -2.37 47.78
CA ASN A 56 11.50 -3.03 47.32
C ASN A 56 10.35 -2.02 47.12
N ASN A 57 10.20 -1.07 48.04
CA ASN A 57 9.21 -0.01 47.92
C ASN A 57 9.47 0.87 46.67
N TYR A 58 10.75 1.15 46.38
CA TYR A 58 11.11 1.88 45.17
C TYR A 58 10.76 1.11 43.90
N ILE A 59 11.09 -0.19 43.85
CA ILE A 59 10.69 -1.08 42.72
C ILE A 59 9.18 -1.08 42.56
N ASN A 60 8.40 -1.29 43.64
CA ASN A 60 6.95 -1.27 43.59
C ASN A 60 6.38 0.06 43.06
N GLN A 61 7.00 1.19 43.42
CA GLN A 61 6.61 2.50 42.88
C GLN A 61 6.88 2.61 41.39
N GLN A 62 7.97 2.04 40.87
CA GLN A 62 8.22 2.02 39.43
C GLN A 62 7.24 1.07 38.70
N GLU A 63 6.93 -0.09 39.29
CA GLU A 63 5.91 -1.00 38.77
C GLU A 63 4.53 -0.31 38.66
N GLU A 64 4.12 0.43 39.71
CA GLU A 64 2.82 1.15 39.65
C GLU A 64 2.81 2.23 38.55
N LYS A 65 3.93 2.95 38.35
CA LYS A 65 4.03 3.90 37.24
C LYS A 65 3.87 3.21 35.88
N LEU A 66 4.50 2.05 35.70
CA LEU A 66 4.40 1.27 34.47
C LEU A 66 2.99 0.70 34.29
N LYS A 67 2.33 0.23 35.36
CA LYS A 67 0.92 -0.21 35.29
C LYS A 67 0.00 0.88 34.80
N VAL A 68 0.17 2.10 35.34
CA VAL A 68 -0.61 3.25 34.90
C VAL A 68 -0.30 3.62 33.46
N LYS A 69 0.99 3.64 33.08
CA LYS A 69 1.43 3.98 31.70
C LYS A 69 0.81 3.05 30.67
N TYR A 70 0.79 1.75 30.95
CA TYR A 70 0.33 0.73 29.99
C TYR A 70 -1.10 0.25 30.26
N ASN A 71 -1.76 0.80 31.28
CA ASN A 71 -3.12 0.42 31.71
C ASN A 71 -3.27 -1.09 31.94
N VAL A 72 -2.34 -1.69 32.70
CA VAL A 72 -2.29 -3.12 32.97
C VAL A 72 -2.34 -3.41 34.47
N ASP A 73 -2.91 -4.56 34.84
CA ASP A 73 -2.98 -5.00 36.24
C ASP A 73 -1.63 -5.52 36.78
N LYS A 74 -0.74 -5.95 35.88
CA LYS A 74 0.48 -6.65 36.28
C LYS A 74 1.68 -6.30 35.37
N ILE A 75 2.80 -5.99 36.05
CA ILE A 75 4.12 -5.87 35.47
C ILE A 75 4.97 -7.04 36.01
N TYR A 76 5.89 -7.52 35.19
CA TYR A 76 6.81 -8.59 35.57
C TYR A 76 8.20 -8.00 35.73
N THR A 77 8.78 -8.19 36.93
CA THR A 77 10.14 -7.75 37.25
C THR A 77 11.18 -8.60 36.54
N PRO A 78 12.40 -8.09 36.35
CA PRO A 78 13.55 -8.86 35.88
C PRO A 78 13.69 -10.20 36.64
N LYS A 79 13.91 -11.28 35.92
CA LYS A 79 14.07 -12.61 36.51
C LYS A 79 15.44 -12.74 37.17
N GLY A 80 15.52 -13.52 38.25
CA GLY A 80 16.79 -13.82 38.90
C GLY A 80 17.37 -12.68 39.76
N VAL A 81 16.54 -11.70 40.13
CA VAL A 81 16.93 -10.69 41.12
C VAL A 81 16.97 -11.33 42.52
N GLU A 82 18.12 -11.29 43.16
CA GLU A 82 18.34 -11.75 44.54
C GLU A 82 18.89 -10.62 45.38
N ILE A 83 18.39 -10.50 46.61
CA ILE A 83 18.88 -9.52 47.57
C ILE A 83 19.45 -10.27 48.78
N LYS A 84 20.75 -10.10 49.04
CA LYS A 84 21.43 -10.79 50.14
C LYS A 84 21.90 -9.80 51.19
N LYS A 85 21.54 -10.04 52.45
CA LYS A 85 22.02 -9.28 53.60
C LYS A 85 23.51 -9.58 53.83
N VAL A 86 24.32 -8.54 53.95
CA VAL A 86 25.76 -8.63 54.20
C VAL A 86 26.12 -7.67 55.31
N ILE A 87 26.96 -8.13 56.24
CA ILE A 87 27.55 -7.29 57.27
C ILE A 87 28.91 -6.81 56.79
N THR A 88 29.13 -5.51 56.76
CA THR A 88 30.37 -4.91 56.23
C THR A 88 30.76 -3.65 56.98
N TYR A 89 32.03 -3.36 56.99
CA TYR A 89 32.55 -2.07 57.44
C TYR A 89 32.57 -0.99 56.36
N ASN A 90 32.23 -1.37 55.12
CA ASN A 90 32.12 -0.43 54.02
C ASN A 90 30.79 0.32 54.12
N LYS A 91 30.85 1.66 54.16
CA LYS A 91 29.67 2.55 54.21
C LYS A 91 29.24 3.02 52.81
N LYS A 92 29.85 2.51 51.74
CA LYS A 92 29.44 2.87 50.37
C LYS A 92 28.28 2.00 49.94
N TYR A 93 27.18 2.63 49.60
CA TYR A 93 26.01 2.02 48.99
C TYR A 93 25.51 2.91 47.84
N ASN A 94 24.84 2.32 46.87
CA ASN A 94 24.21 3.01 45.77
C ASN A 94 22.85 3.54 46.21
N SER A 95 22.32 4.54 45.51
CA SER A 95 20.92 4.92 45.64
C SER A 95 20.00 3.81 45.07
N ASN A 96 18.75 3.78 45.52
CA ASN A 96 17.76 2.85 44.98
C ASN A 96 17.56 3.07 43.47
N GLU A 97 17.59 4.32 43.02
CA GLU A 97 17.49 4.72 41.63
C GLU A 97 18.67 4.21 40.77
N GLU A 98 19.91 4.36 41.27
CA GLU A 98 21.10 3.83 40.58
C GLU A 98 21.02 2.32 40.38
N ILE A 99 20.62 1.55 41.43
CA ILE A 99 20.47 0.10 41.30
C ILE A 99 19.31 -0.27 40.34
N TYR A 100 18.20 0.44 40.42
CA TYR A 100 17.09 0.27 39.51
C TYR A 100 17.54 0.47 38.04
N ASN A 101 18.21 1.57 37.73
CA ASN A 101 18.70 1.88 36.39
C ASN A 101 19.72 0.84 35.89
N LEU A 102 20.57 0.29 36.78
CA LEU A 102 21.48 -0.80 36.42
C LEU A 102 20.72 -2.11 36.12
N LEU A 103 19.68 -2.44 36.89
CA LEU A 103 18.84 -3.61 36.67
C LEU A 103 18.11 -3.49 35.32
N VAL A 104 17.46 -2.37 35.06
CA VAL A 104 16.72 -2.08 33.82
C VAL A 104 17.63 -2.14 32.59
N LYS A 105 18.88 -1.65 32.72
CA LYS A 105 19.87 -1.70 31.63
C LYS A 105 20.30 -3.13 31.29
N GLU A 106 20.38 -4.04 32.26
CA GLU A 106 20.76 -5.43 32.02
C GLU A 106 19.54 -6.28 31.59
N GLN A 107 18.39 -6.08 32.23
CA GLN A 107 17.12 -6.75 31.94
C GLN A 107 15.97 -5.87 32.41
N ASN A 108 15.09 -5.49 31.48
CA ASN A 108 13.99 -4.58 31.77
C ASN A 108 12.76 -5.31 32.37
N PHE A 109 11.82 -4.52 32.86
CA PHE A 109 10.49 -5.01 33.20
C PHE A 109 9.75 -5.47 31.94
N THR A 110 8.91 -6.45 32.09
CA THR A 110 8.11 -6.97 30.97
C THR A 110 6.62 -6.92 31.27
N ILE A 111 5.84 -6.85 30.21
CA ILE A 111 4.38 -6.89 30.22
C ILE A 111 3.95 -8.11 29.42
N LYS A 112 2.94 -8.83 29.89
CA LYS A 112 2.31 -9.83 29.05
C LYS A 112 1.52 -9.13 27.97
N GLY A 113 1.86 -9.36 26.72
CA GLY A 113 1.24 -8.77 25.55
C GLY A 113 1.27 -9.75 24.38
N VAL A 114 1.03 -9.22 23.18
CA VAL A 114 1.07 -9.97 21.95
C VAL A 114 2.06 -9.31 20.99
N THR A 115 3.05 -10.07 20.56
CA THR A 115 3.94 -9.69 19.46
C THR A 115 3.32 -10.18 18.16
N ILE A 116 3.14 -9.27 17.23
CA ILE A 116 2.59 -9.50 15.89
C ILE A 116 3.74 -9.37 14.91
N GLU A 117 3.98 -10.43 14.15
CA GLU A 117 4.95 -10.44 13.07
C GLU A 117 4.22 -10.44 11.74
N ILE A 118 4.50 -9.44 10.92
CA ILE A 118 3.96 -9.23 9.58
C ILE A 118 5.06 -9.60 8.59
N GLU A 119 4.86 -10.66 7.83
CA GLU A 119 5.77 -11.13 6.79
C GLU A 119 5.33 -10.60 5.43
N LYS A 120 6.14 -9.74 4.83
CA LYS A 120 5.94 -9.19 3.49
C LYS A 120 6.95 -9.78 2.51
N GLU A 121 6.46 -10.32 1.40
CA GLU A 121 7.32 -10.80 0.32
C GLU A 121 7.65 -9.66 -0.64
N ILE A 122 8.93 -9.33 -0.77
CA ILE A 122 9.43 -8.34 -1.72
C ILE A 122 10.14 -9.06 -2.84
N VAL A 123 9.69 -8.84 -4.07
CA VAL A 123 10.37 -9.33 -5.26
C VAL A 123 11.58 -8.44 -5.52
N LEU A 124 12.78 -8.98 -5.39
CA LEU A 124 14.01 -8.27 -5.71
C LEU A 124 14.19 -8.23 -7.23
N GLU A 125 14.41 -7.02 -7.75
CA GLU A 125 14.84 -6.79 -9.11
C GLU A 125 16.33 -7.18 -9.23
N GLU A 126 16.66 -8.34 -9.78
CA GLU A 126 18.03 -8.66 -10.17
C GLU A 126 18.19 -8.70 -11.69
N GLU A 127 19.25 -8.03 -12.14
CA GLU A 127 19.76 -8.15 -13.50
C GLU A 127 20.28 -9.56 -13.77
N GLU A 128 19.78 -10.16 -14.85
CA GLU A 128 20.42 -11.28 -15.59
C GLU A 128 20.68 -12.62 -14.88
N ASN A 129 19.85 -13.15 -13.99
CA ASN A 129 19.84 -14.63 -13.88
C ASN A 129 18.60 -15.20 -13.20
N LEU A 130 17.98 -16.11 -13.87
CA LEU A 130 16.83 -16.95 -13.61
C LEU A 130 16.80 -17.65 -12.23
N LYS A 131 16.48 -16.92 -11.17
CA LYS A 131 15.84 -17.48 -9.97
C LYS A 131 15.03 -16.37 -9.30
N GLU A 132 13.78 -16.68 -8.97
CA GLU A 132 12.94 -15.87 -8.13
C GLU A 132 13.64 -15.65 -6.76
N ASN A 133 14.30 -14.54 -6.58
CA ASN A 133 14.78 -14.12 -5.28
C ASN A 133 13.68 -13.24 -4.65
N THR A 134 12.72 -13.87 -3.99
CA THR A 134 11.85 -13.17 -3.06
C THR A 134 12.60 -12.96 -1.75
N LYS A 135 12.73 -11.73 -1.33
CA LYS A 135 13.18 -11.37 0.01
C LYS A 135 11.97 -11.24 0.91
N LYS A 136 12.02 -11.89 2.07
CA LYS A 136 11.02 -11.67 3.11
C LYS A 136 11.47 -10.53 4.00
N GLU A 137 10.61 -9.56 4.18
CA GLU A 137 10.76 -8.52 5.20
C GLU A 137 9.76 -8.75 6.31
N TYR A 138 10.23 -8.52 7.55
CA TYR A 138 9.43 -8.72 8.74
C TYR A 138 9.27 -7.40 9.47
N THR A 139 8.01 -7.03 9.75
CA THR A 139 7.69 -5.93 10.65
C THR A 139 7.12 -6.51 11.93
N THR A 140 7.68 -6.11 13.07
CA THR A 140 7.24 -6.55 14.39
C THR A 140 6.50 -5.43 15.08
N ILE A 141 5.31 -5.70 15.58
CA ILE A 141 4.46 -4.77 16.33
C ILE A 141 4.10 -5.43 17.66
N ASN A 142 4.29 -4.71 18.75
CA ASN A 142 3.88 -5.17 20.07
C ASN A 142 2.61 -4.46 20.50
N VAL A 143 1.62 -5.22 20.92
CA VAL A 143 0.33 -4.72 21.43
C VAL A 143 0.06 -5.29 22.82
N ILE A 144 -0.72 -4.56 23.61
CA ILE A 144 -1.07 -5.02 24.95
C ILE A 144 -1.98 -6.26 24.94
N ASN A 145 -2.85 -6.38 23.94
CA ASN A 145 -3.70 -7.53 23.69
C ASN A 145 -4.04 -7.63 22.19
N LYS A 146 -4.55 -8.77 21.77
CA LYS A 146 -4.91 -9.01 20.37
C LYS A 146 -6.10 -8.18 19.91
N GLU A 147 -7.03 -7.88 20.80
CA GLU A 147 -8.26 -7.15 20.50
C GLU A 147 -7.96 -5.76 19.92
N ILE A 148 -6.97 -5.03 20.47
CA ILE A 148 -6.55 -3.72 19.94
C ILE A 148 -6.12 -3.83 18.48
N PHE A 149 -5.39 -4.89 18.12
CA PHE A 149 -4.97 -5.10 16.74
C PHE A 149 -6.16 -5.45 15.84
N ASP A 150 -6.99 -6.41 16.26
CA ASP A 150 -8.15 -6.84 15.47
C ASP A 150 -9.13 -5.67 15.22
N GLU A 151 -9.37 -4.83 16.22
CA GLU A 151 -10.20 -3.63 16.09
C GLU A 151 -9.54 -2.57 15.19
N SER A 152 -8.20 -2.42 15.25
CA SER A 152 -7.46 -1.52 14.36
C SER A 152 -7.55 -1.97 12.90
N ILE A 153 -7.52 -3.28 12.65
CA ILE A 153 -7.75 -3.83 11.29
C ILE A 153 -9.13 -3.45 10.78
N VAL A 154 -10.17 -3.56 11.62
CA VAL A 154 -11.53 -3.15 11.23
C VAL A 154 -11.57 -1.66 10.85
N ASP A 155 -10.94 -0.79 11.65
CA ASP A 155 -10.88 0.64 11.36
C ASP A 155 -10.13 0.92 10.03
N ILE A 156 -9.06 0.18 9.75
CA ILE A 156 -8.32 0.30 8.49
C ILE A 156 -9.15 -0.18 7.31
N VAL A 157 -9.84 -1.31 7.43
CA VAL A 157 -10.74 -1.80 6.38
C VAL A 157 -11.79 -0.74 6.07
N LYS A 158 -12.43 -0.15 7.10
CA LYS A 158 -13.42 0.92 6.93
C LYS A 158 -12.85 2.23 6.36
N ALA A 159 -11.53 2.45 6.43
CA ALA A 159 -10.89 3.56 5.73
C ALA A 159 -10.83 3.34 4.20
N PHE A 160 -10.82 2.08 3.74
CA PHE A 160 -10.73 1.73 2.33
C PHE A 160 -12.03 1.21 1.72
N VAL A 161 -13.02 0.87 2.54
CA VAL A 161 -14.32 0.32 2.16
C VAL A 161 -15.42 1.16 2.80
N ASP A 162 -16.48 1.44 2.06
CA ASP A 162 -17.66 2.11 2.61
C ASP A 162 -18.22 1.33 3.82
N GLU A 163 -18.60 2.02 4.87
CA GLU A 163 -19.02 1.39 6.12
C GLU A 163 -20.32 0.57 5.96
N GLU A 164 -21.24 1.00 5.11
CA GLU A 164 -22.50 0.28 4.86
C GLU A 164 -22.20 -1.00 4.05
N GLU A 165 -21.35 -0.90 3.02
CA GLU A 165 -20.90 -2.08 2.26
C GLU A 165 -20.18 -3.09 3.15
N TYR A 166 -19.25 -2.63 3.98
CA TYR A 166 -18.52 -3.48 4.92
C TYR A 166 -19.45 -4.20 5.89
N ASN A 167 -20.39 -3.47 6.51
CA ASN A 167 -21.32 -4.07 7.48
C ASN A 167 -22.27 -5.07 6.79
N SER A 168 -22.76 -4.74 5.59
CA SER A 168 -23.61 -5.64 4.81
C SER A 168 -22.89 -6.94 4.44
N PHE A 169 -21.60 -6.86 4.06
CA PHE A 169 -20.76 -8.02 3.78
C PHE A 169 -20.54 -8.88 5.04
N MET A 170 -20.11 -8.26 6.15
CA MET A 170 -19.81 -8.96 7.40
C MET A 170 -21.03 -9.65 8.01
N ASN A 171 -22.21 -9.05 7.87
CA ASN A 171 -23.47 -9.60 8.37
C ASN A 171 -24.13 -10.59 7.39
N SER A 172 -23.54 -10.79 6.19
CA SER A 172 -24.15 -11.59 5.11
C SER A 172 -25.53 -11.05 4.68
N GLU A 173 -25.65 -9.72 4.64
CA GLU A 173 -26.89 -9.00 4.28
C GLU A 173 -26.82 -8.43 2.86
N GLN A 174 -25.78 -8.74 2.08
CA GLN A 174 -25.67 -8.30 0.69
C GLN A 174 -26.77 -8.94 -0.16
N GLU A 175 -27.54 -8.11 -0.85
CA GLU A 175 -28.57 -8.60 -1.78
C GLU A 175 -27.91 -9.25 -3.01
N PRO A 176 -28.46 -10.38 -3.52
CA PRO A 176 -27.97 -10.96 -4.74
C PRO A 176 -28.07 -9.98 -5.93
N ILE A 177 -27.05 -9.91 -6.75
CA ILE A 177 -27.08 -9.10 -7.99
C ILE A 177 -28.04 -9.76 -8.98
N VAL A 178 -29.22 -9.15 -9.15
CA VAL A 178 -30.25 -9.68 -10.06
C VAL A 178 -30.05 -9.17 -11.48
N ASP A 179 -29.68 -7.91 -11.63
CA ASP A 179 -29.51 -7.25 -12.94
C ASP A 179 -28.16 -6.56 -13.04
N VAL A 180 -28.00 -5.42 -12.37
CA VAL A 180 -26.74 -4.69 -12.22
C VAL A 180 -26.48 -4.46 -10.76
N GLY A 181 -25.21 -4.38 -10.40
CA GLY A 181 -24.82 -4.16 -9.01
C GLY A 181 -23.39 -4.59 -8.74
N GLU A 182 -22.96 -4.39 -7.52
CA GLU A 182 -21.65 -4.77 -7.05
C GLU A 182 -21.75 -5.31 -5.63
N ASN A 183 -21.06 -6.40 -5.35
CA ASN A 183 -20.96 -7.01 -4.04
C ASN A 183 -19.50 -7.31 -3.70
N ILE A 184 -19.17 -7.21 -2.44
CA ILE A 184 -17.88 -7.67 -1.92
C ILE A 184 -17.91 -9.21 -1.89
N GLU A 185 -16.88 -9.84 -2.45
CA GLU A 185 -16.69 -11.30 -2.39
C GLU A 185 -15.79 -11.71 -1.22
N ASP A 186 -14.70 -10.92 -0.99
CA ASP A 186 -13.77 -11.21 0.11
C ASP A 186 -13.04 -9.93 0.57
N ILE A 187 -12.62 -9.93 1.84
CA ILE A 187 -11.77 -8.91 2.46
C ILE A 187 -10.70 -9.63 3.27
N TYR A 188 -9.44 -9.42 2.94
CA TYR A 188 -8.33 -10.05 3.64
C TYR A 188 -7.07 -9.17 3.66
N ILE A 189 -6.11 -9.52 4.51
CA ILE A 189 -4.79 -8.90 4.56
C ILE A 189 -3.86 -9.71 3.66
N GLN A 190 -3.11 -9.03 2.79
CA GLN A 190 -2.22 -9.68 1.83
C GLN A 190 -1.01 -10.33 2.52
N GLU A 191 -0.47 -9.68 3.54
CA GLU A 191 0.68 -10.15 4.28
C GLU A 191 0.30 -11.29 5.22
N LYS A 192 1.26 -12.19 5.47
CA LYS A 192 1.09 -13.24 6.46
C LYS A 192 1.31 -12.68 7.85
N ILE A 193 0.29 -12.78 8.72
CA ILE A 193 0.33 -12.30 10.10
C ILE A 193 0.48 -13.48 11.05
N THR A 194 1.44 -13.38 11.97
CA THR A 194 1.67 -14.36 13.03
C THR A 194 1.55 -13.68 14.38
N TYR A 195 0.86 -14.31 15.30
CA TYR A 195 0.62 -13.81 16.67
C TYR A 195 1.38 -14.68 17.67
N LYS A 196 2.08 -14.05 18.60
CA LYS A 196 2.76 -14.70 19.69
C LYS A 196 2.48 -13.99 21.01
N GLU A 197 1.82 -14.68 21.96
CA GLU A 197 1.78 -14.17 23.33
C GLU A 197 3.20 -14.21 23.92
N ASP A 198 3.70 -13.07 24.39
CA ASP A 198 5.05 -12.97 24.94
C ASP A 198 5.11 -11.99 26.13
N TYR A 199 6.26 -11.98 26.77
CA TYR A 199 6.61 -11.00 27.79
C TYR A 199 7.46 -9.92 27.11
N ILE A 200 6.80 -8.84 26.72
CA ILE A 200 7.38 -7.75 25.96
C ILE A 200 8.10 -6.81 26.92
N SER A 201 9.32 -6.40 26.56
CA SER A 201 10.11 -5.47 27.35
C SER A 201 9.50 -4.05 27.33
N THR A 202 9.52 -3.36 28.48
CA THR A 202 8.95 -2.00 28.60
C THR A 202 9.80 -0.90 27.96
N ASP A 203 10.95 -1.22 27.38
CA ASP A 203 11.75 -0.34 26.52
C ASP A 203 11.41 -0.46 25.05
N GLU A 204 10.64 -1.49 24.67
CA GLU A 204 10.08 -1.60 23.34
C GLU A 204 8.82 -0.73 23.21
N GLU A 205 8.49 -0.37 21.98
CA GLU A 205 7.23 0.29 21.69
C GLU A 205 6.09 -0.73 21.81
N ILE A 206 5.10 -0.40 22.65
CA ILE A 206 3.93 -1.25 22.91
C ILE A 206 2.68 -0.40 22.72
N PHE A 207 1.89 -0.73 21.74
CA PHE A 207 0.62 -0.05 21.50
C PHE A 207 -0.43 -0.48 22.53
N THR A 208 -1.00 0.50 23.22
CA THR A 208 -2.06 0.33 24.22
C THR A 208 -3.36 1.00 23.80
N ASP A 209 -3.30 1.82 22.76
CA ASP A 209 -4.43 2.57 22.21
C ASP A 209 -4.68 2.18 20.76
N LYS A 210 -5.95 1.87 20.47
CA LYS A 210 -6.39 1.46 19.13
C LYS A 210 -6.15 2.54 18.08
N ALA A 211 -6.46 3.80 18.40
CA ALA A 211 -6.34 4.89 17.43
C ALA A 211 -4.88 5.16 17.05
N GLU A 212 -3.96 5.04 18.02
CA GLU A 212 -2.52 5.16 17.77
C GLU A 212 -2.01 4.03 16.88
N LEU A 213 -2.44 2.78 17.16
CA LEU A 213 -2.09 1.63 16.32
C LEU A 213 -2.68 1.75 14.92
N THR A 214 -3.98 2.12 14.79
CA THR A 214 -4.62 2.35 13.48
C THR A 214 -3.85 3.39 12.68
N LYS A 215 -3.44 4.49 13.33
CA LYS A 215 -2.63 5.52 12.68
C LYS A 215 -1.27 4.96 12.21
N TYR A 216 -0.57 4.20 13.05
CA TYR A 216 0.70 3.57 12.67
C TYR A 216 0.53 2.63 11.49
N LEU A 217 -0.49 1.78 11.50
CA LEU A 217 -0.75 0.82 10.43
C LEU A 217 -1.12 1.50 9.11
N LEU A 218 -1.79 2.66 9.14
CA LEU A 218 -2.15 3.43 7.94
C LEU A 218 -1.01 4.27 7.37
N TYR A 219 -0.17 4.86 8.22
CA TYR A 219 0.83 5.85 7.79
C TYR A 219 2.28 5.37 7.92
N GLY A 220 2.52 4.17 8.47
CA GLY A 220 3.86 3.68 8.78
C GLY A 220 4.56 4.44 9.91
N THR A 221 3.90 5.41 10.55
CA THR A 221 4.45 6.24 11.61
C THR A 221 3.38 6.76 12.56
N THR A 222 3.74 6.99 13.82
CA THR A 222 2.91 7.66 14.83
C THR A 222 3.10 9.19 14.83
N GLU A 223 4.05 9.72 14.06
CA GLU A 223 4.32 11.15 13.99
C GLU A 223 3.14 11.94 13.41
N SER A 224 3.14 13.26 13.69
CA SER A 224 2.11 14.15 13.15
C SER A 224 2.24 14.30 11.65
N GLN A 225 1.15 14.04 10.93
CA GLN A 225 1.10 14.16 9.49
C GLN A 225 1.22 15.63 9.05
N LYS A 226 1.75 15.83 7.83
CA LYS A 226 1.79 17.15 7.19
C LYS A 226 0.38 17.70 7.02
N THR A 227 0.18 18.97 7.35
CA THR A 227 -1.09 19.67 7.15
C THR A 227 -0.97 20.76 6.11
N TYR A 228 -2.06 21.03 5.42
CA TYR A 228 -2.24 22.14 4.49
C TYR A 228 -3.34 23.06 5.00
N THR A 229 -3.15 24.37 4.85
CA THR A 229 -4.21 25.37 5.17
C THR A 229 -4.94 25.75 3.90
N VAL A 230 -6.22 25.46 3.86
CA VAL A 230 -7.11 25.71 2.71
C VAL A 230 -7.14 27.19 2.37
N LYS A 231 -7.03 27.51 1.08
CA LYS A 231 -7.11 28.87 0.52
C LYS A 231 -8.39 29.03 -0.28
N ASP A 232 -8.74 30.27 -0.54
CA ASP A 232 -9.89 30.58 -1.39
C ASP A 232 -9.74 29.95 -2.78
N GLY A 233 -10.79 29.26 -3.24
CA GLY A 233 -10.83 28.54 -4.52
C GLY A 233 -10.24 27.12 -4.49
N ASP A 234 -9.71 26.65 -3.36
CA ASP A 234 -9.24 25.28 -3.25
C ASP A 234 -10.41 24.28 -3.25
N THR A 235 -10.15 23.12 -3.85
CA THR A 235 -11.01 21.93 -3.79
C THR A 235 -10.21 20.75 -3.24
N ILE A 236 -10.90 19.70 -2.79
CA ILE A 236 -10.25 18.46 -2.37
C ILE A 236 -9.33 17.92 -3.49
N GLU A 237 -9.79 17.92 -4.73
CA GLU A 237 -9.02 17.45 -5.88
C GLU A 237 -7.75 18.29 -6.12
N THR A 238 -7.86 19.63 -6.04
CA THR A 238 -6.70 20.52 -6.25
C THR A 238 -5.68 20.39 -5.14
N ILE A 239 -6.11 20.28 -3.87
CA ILE A 239 -5.21 20.09 -2.74
C ILE A 239 -4.54 18.71 -2.79
N ALA A 240 -5.30 17.64 -3.06
CA ALA A 240 -4.77 16.29 -3.19
C ALA A 240 -3.69 16.25 -4.27
N THR A 241 -4.02 16.70 -5.48
CA THR A 241 -3.10 16.74 -6.63
C THR A 241 -1.83 17.53 -6.33
N ALA A 242 -1.95 18.72 -5.71
CA ALA A 242 -0.81 19.57 -5.36
C ALA A 242 0.14 18.92 -4.33
N ASN A 243 -0.38 18.01 -3.50
CA ASN A 243 0.39 17.27 -2.50
C ASN A 243 0.72 15.83 -2.91
N LYS A 244 0.50 15.46 -4.17
CA LYS A 244 0.79 14.13 -4.73
C LYS A 244 -0.06 13.00 -4.11
N LEU A 245 -1.24 13.33 -3.66
CA LEU A 245 -2.26 12.40 -3.21
C LEU A 245 -3.30 12.23 -4.32
N ASN A 246 -3.92 11.07 -4.40
CA ASN A 246 -5.20 10.95 -5.07
C ASN A 246 -6.34 11.39 -4.12
N VAL A 247 -7.55 11.52 -4.66
CA VAL A 247 -8.70 11.98 -3.86
C VAL A 247 -9.03 11.00 -2.73
N GLN A 248 -8.91 9.70 -2.96
CA GLN A 248 -9.20 8.69 -1.95
C GLN A 248 -8.19 8.76 -0.78
N GLU A 249 -6.90 8.90 -1.07
CA GLU A 249 -5.87 9.08 -0.03
C GLU A 249 -6.12 10.35 0.79
N PHE A 250 -6.58 11.43 0.14
CA PHE A 250 -6.97 12.65 0.87
C PHE A 250 -8.16 12.40 1.80
N LEU A 251 -9.20 11.69 1.33
CA LEU A 251 -10.38 11.38 2.15
C LEU A 251 -10.04 10.46 3.33
N ILE A 252 -9.17 9.48 3.12
CA ILE A 252 -8.67 8.61 4.20
C ILE A 252 -7.91 9.43 5.26
N ALA A 253 -7.09 10.39 4.83
CA ALA A 253 -6.35 11.26 5.73
C ALA A 253 -7.26 12.27 6.48
N ASN A 254 -8.46 12.53 5.98
CA ASN A 254 -9.42 13.50 6.49
C ASN A 254 -10.83 12.88 6.54
N PRO A 255 -11.10 11.98 7.48
CA PRO A 255 -12.33 11.18 7.51
C PRO A 255 -13.60 12.01 7.77
N GLU A 256 -13.48 13.30 8.10
CA GLU A 256 -14.58 14.23 8.16
C GLU A 256 -15.21 14.55 6.79
N PHE A 257 -14.50 14.21 5.69
CA PHE A 257 -15.01 14.37 4.34
C PHE A 257 -15.40 13.02 3.76
N VAL A 258 -16.62 12.92 3.27
CA VAL A 258 -17.18 11.67 2.69
C VAL A 258 -17.08 11.61 1.16
N SER A 259 -16.77 12.73 0.51
CA SER A 259 -16.65 12.78 -0.96
C SER A 259 -15.75 13.91 -1.43
N ALA A 260 -15.24 13.81 -2.65
CA ALA A 260 -14.47 14.87 -3.33
C ALA A 260 -15.23 16.20 -3.47
N ASN A 261 -16.56 16.15 -3.39
CA ASN A 261 -17.43 17.32 -3.53
C ASN A 261 -17.72 18.02 -2.20
N ASN A 262 -17.15 17.54 -1.08
CA ASN A 262 -17.31 18.23 0.18
C ASN A 262 -16.74 19.65 0.12
N LEU A 263 -17.47 20.59 0.72
CA LEU A 263 -17.06 21.99 0.78
C LEU A 263 -15.90 22.16 1.76
N LEU A 264 -14.84 22.82 1.29
CA LEU A 264 -13.73 23.28 2.12
C LEU A 264 -13.94 24.75 2.52
N TYR A 265 -13.47 25.11 3.70
CA TYR A 265 -13.55 26.50 4.19
C TYR A 265 -12.15 27.11 4.21
N GLU A 266 -12.05 28.39 3.82
CA GLU A 266 -10.79 29.13 3.90
C GLU A 266 -10.21 29.08 5.32
N SER A 267 -8.90 28.90 5.43
CA SER A 267 -8.17 28.73 6.69
C SER A 267 -8.43 27.40 7.43
N GLN A 268 -9.24 26.49 6.91
CA GLN A 268 -9.37 25.13 7.44
C GLN A 268 -8.04 24.39 7.26
N LYS A 269 -7.67 23.58 8.25
CA LYS A 269 -6.50 22.72 8.16
C LYS A 269 -6.93 21.32 7.75
N VAL A 270 -6.28 20.78 6.72
CA VAL A 270 -6.47 19.42 6.23
C VAL A 270 -5.16 18.66 6.24
N VAL A 271 -5.23 17.36 6.45
CA VAL A 271 -4.06 16.47 6.44
C VAL A 271 -3.69 16.14 4.99
N VAL A 272 -2.41 16.26 4.66
CA VAL A 272 -1.85 15.96 3.34
C VAL A 272 -0.60 15.07 3.45
N GLY A 273 -0.55 14.22 4.47
CA GLY A 273 0.48 13.20 4.65
C GLY A 273 0.30 12.06 3.65
N LEU A 274 1.40 11.49 3.18
CA LEU A 274 1.34 10.27 2.36
C LEU A 274 0.83 9.10 3.20
N ILE A 275 -0.02 8.28 2.62
CA ILE A 275 -0.49 7.03 3.20
C ILE A 275 0.49 5.93 2.76
N GLU A 276 1.19 5.35 3.73
CA GLU A 276 2.13 4.23 3.52
C GLU A 276 1.75 3.07 4.45
N PRO A 277 0.70 2.31 4.13
CA PRO A 277 0.20 1.28 5.01
C PRO A 277 1.24 0.18 5.29
N VAL A 278 1.34 -0.19 6.57
CA VAL A 278 2.19 -1.30 7.03
C VAL A 278 1.65 -2.64 6.54
N ILE A 279 0.32 -2.73 6.39
CA ILE A 279 -0.40 -3.89 5.88
C ILE A 279 -1.20 -3.51 4.64
N SER A 280 -1.45 -4.48 3.77
CA SER A 280 -2.22 -4.31 2.54
C SER A 280 -3.59 -4.96 2.69
N ILE A 281 -4.63 -4.16 2.75
CA ILE A 281 -6.01 -4.64 2.76
C ILE A 281 -6.42 -4.92 1.31
N VAL A 282 -6.76 -6.17 1.05
CA VAL A 282 -7.28 -6.62 -0.25
C VAL A 282 -8.79 -6.75 -0.15
N VAL A 283 -9.49 -6.15 -1.11
CA VAL A 283 -10.94 -6.24 -1.26
C VAL A 283 -11.23 -6.79 -2.64
N GLU A 284 -11.90 -7.92 -2.72
CA GLU A 284 -12.37 -8.49 -3.98
C GLU A 284 -13.86 -8.20 -4.14
N LYS A 285 -14.22 -7.63 -5.28
CA LYS A 285 -15.60 -7.29 -5.61
C LYS A 285 -16.03 -7.97 -6.90
N HIS A 286 -17.26 -8.45 -6.90
CA HIS A 286 -17.96 -8.93 -8.08
C HIS A 286 -18.95 -7.87 -8.55
N SER A 287 -18.81 -7.44 -9.80
CA SER A 287 -19.64 -6.38 -10.36
C SER A 287 -20.31 -6.84 -11.65
N VAL A 288 -21.58 -6.49 -11.80
CA VAL A 288 -22.36 -6.63 -13.03
C VAL A 288 -22.82 -5.26 -13.44
N GLN A 289 -22.41 -4.81 -14.63
CA GLN A 289 -22.68 -3.46 -15.12
C GLN A 289 -23.16 -3.50 -16.56
N GLU A 290 -24.02 -2.55 -16.92
CA GLU A 290 -24.33 -2.29 -18.32
C GLU A 290 -23.26 -1.36 -18.90
N GLU A 291 -22.65 -1.79 -20.00
CA GLU A 291 -21.65 -1.00 -20.71
C GLU A 291 -22.11 -0.68 -22.12
N ILE A 292 -21.98 0.60 -22.45
CA ILE A 292 -22.26 1.05 -23.80
C ILE A 292 -21.17 0.52 -24.73
N GLN A 293 -21.56 -0.40 -25.60
CA GLN A 293 -20.74 -0.81 -26.73
C GLN A 293 -20.80 0.28 -27.79
N LYS A 294 -19.81 1.15 -27.84
CA LYS A 294 -19.77 2.17 -28.89
C LYS A 294 -19.68 1.48 -30.26
N PHE A 295 -20.40 2.00 -31.21
CA PHE A 295 -20.35 1.51 -32.57
C PHE A 295 -18.96 1.76 -33.18
N ASP A 296 -18.56 0.86 -34.06
CA ASP A 296 -17.39 1.03 -34.91
C ASP A 296 -17.77 1.83 -36.18
N THR A 297 -16.75 2.49 -36.76
CA THR A 297 -16.94 3.12 -38.05
C THR A 297 -16.32 2.25 -39.16
N GLU A 298 -17.14 1.70 -39.98
CA GLU A 298 -16.76 1.06 -41.24
C GLU A 298 -16.50 2.14 -42.28
N VAL A 299 -15.31 2.14 -42.87
CA VAL A 299 -14.96 3.08 -43.93
C VAL A 299 -15.08 2.34 -45.27
N LYS A 300 -15.95 2.83 -46.15
CA LYS A 300 -16.00 2.44 -47.53
C LYS A 300 -15.29 3.48 -48.38
N TYR A 301 -14.66 3.05 -49.43
CA TYR A 301 -14.03 3.95 -50.40
C TYR A 301 -14.87 3.98 -51.64
N ASP A 302 -15.01 5.18 -52.18
CA ASP A 302 -15.77 5.47 -53.41
C ASP A 302 -14.79 6.07 -54.41
N ASP A 303 -14.53 5.32 -55.50
CA ASP A 303 -13.58 5.70 -56.55
C ASP A 303 -14.04 6.90 -57.35
N ASP A 304 -15.31 7.26 -57.28
CA ASP A 304 -15.92 8.40 -57.96
C ASP A 304 -15.85 9.67 -57.08
N LEU A 305 -15.58 9.54 -55.81
CA LEU A 305 -15.51 10.67 -54.86
C LEU A 305 -14.09 11.24 -54.76
N ILE A 306 -13.97 12.57 -54.91
CA ILE A 306 -12.69 13.26 -54.84
C ILE A 306 -12.09 13.16 -53.44
N ILE A 307 -10.75 12.94 -53.32
CA ILE A 307 -9.98 12.94 -52.07
C ILE A 307 -10.30 14.17 -51.24
N GLY A 308 -10.64 13.95 -49.95
CA GLY A 308 -11.02 15.02 -49.01
C GLY A 308 -12.52 15.21 -48.85
N TYR A 309 -13.35 14.60 -49.68
CA TYR A 309 -14.78 14.52 -49.45
C TYR A 309 -15.16 13.19 -48.80
N SER A 310 -16.15 13.26 -47.93
CA SER A 310 -16.72 12.08 -47.28
C SER A 310 -18.19 12.37 -46.96
N TYR A 311 -18.99 11.33 -46.91
CA TYR A 311 -20.37 11.40 -46.42
C TYR A 311 -20.68 10.19 -45.57
N VAL A 312 -21.64 10.33 -44.68
CA VAL A 312 -22.14 9.24 -43.85
C VAL A 312 -23.24 8.52 -44.58
N GLU A 313 -23.02 7.27 -44.95
CA GLU A 313 -24.00 6.42 -45.60
C GLU A 313 -25.02 5.87 -44.58
N ARG A 314 -24.54 5.55 -43.36
CA ARG A 314 -25.36 5.09 -42.24
C ARG A 314 -24.75 5.63 -40.94
N GLU A 315 -25.58 6.24 -40.11
CA GLU A 315 -25.16 6.58 -38.74
C GLU A 315 -25.02 5.32 -37.90
N GLY A 316 -24.07 5.35 -36.99
CA GLY A 316 -23.84 4.28 -36.03
C GLY A 316 -24.80 4.37 -34.84
N GLU A 317 -25.16 3.23 -34.29
CA GLU A 317 -25.88 3.14 -33.02
C GLU A 317 -25.04 2.35 -32.02
N ASN A 318 -24.97 2.86 -30.79
CA ASN A 318 -24.31 2.13 -29.74
C ASN A 318 -25.10 0.89 -29.36
N GLY A 319 -24.38 -0.17 -29.12
CA GLY A 319 -24.88 -1.38 -28.48
C GLY A 319 -24.85 -1.24 -26.95
N LEU A 320 -25.29 -2.28 -26.27
CA LEU A 320 -25.32 -2.39 -24.83
C LEU A 320 -24.93 -3.83 -24.47
N ASP A 321 -23.92 -3.95 -23.63
CA ASP A 321 -23.45 -5.22 -23.07
C ASP A 321 -23.68 -5.24 -21.56
N LYS A 322 -24.07 -6.39 -21.02
CA LYS A 322 -24.02 -6.67 -19.60
C LYS A 322 -22.70 -7.37 -19.32
N VAL A 323 -21.83 -6.70 -18.59
CA VAL A 323 -20.46 -7.15 -18.33
C VAL A 323 -20.30 -7.52 -16.86
N THR A 324 -19.75 -8.70 -16.63
CA THR A 324 -19.45 -9.20 -15.30
C THR A 324 -17.95 -9.19 -15.09
N ARG A 325 -17.49 -8.53 -14.02
CA ARG A 325 -16.08 -8.45 -13.66
C ARG A 325 -15.84 -8.77 -12.21
N LYS A 326 -14.63 -9.25 -11.93
CA LYS A 326 -14.05 -9.26 -10.59
C LYS A 326 -13.01 -8.16 -10.51
N TYR A 327 -13.13 -7.33 -9.51
CA TYR A 327 -12.18 -6.27 -9.18
C TYR A 327 -11.41 -6.66 -7.95
N GLN A 328 -10.10 -6.43 -7.97
CA GLN A 328 -9.26 -6.52 -6.78
C GLN A 328 -8.73 -5.13 -6.45
N TYR A 329 -9.04 -4.69 -5.25
CA TYR A 329 -8.53 -3.44 -4.70
C TYR A 329 -7.49 -3.74 -3.63
N ILE A 330 -6.40 -2.99 -3.63
CA ILE A 330 -5.39 -3.02 -2.57
C ILE A 330 -5.33 -1.62 -1.98
N ASN A 331 -5.63 -1.51 -0.67
CA ASN A 331 -5.69 -0.23 0.03
C ASN A 331 -6.57 0.80 -0.70
N GLY A 332 -7.75 0.38 -1.14
CA GLY A 332 -8.72 1.20 -1.86
C GLY A 332 -8.38 1.51 -3.31
N GLN A 333 -7.22 1.09 -3.81
CA GLN A 333 -6.81 1.30 -5.20
C GLN A 333 -7.03 0.04 -6.03
N MET A 334 -7.59 0.20 -7.21
CA MET A 334 -7.79 -0.92 -8.14
C MET A 334 -6.43 -1.48 -8.56
N ALA A 335 -6.15 -2.71 -8.16
CA ALA A 335 -4.90 -3.42 -8.44
C ALA A 335 -5.04 -4.37 -9.64
N ASP A 336 -6.20 -5.03 -9.77
CA ASP A 336 -6.47 -5.94 -10.87
C ASP A 336 -7.97 -5.97 -11.21
N VAL A 337 -8.26 -6.37 -12.44
CA VAL A 337 -9.63 -6.59 -12.90
C VAL A 337 -9.68 -7.77 -13.87
N ALA A 338 -10.54 -8.71 -13.58
CA ALA A 338 -10.77 -9.88 -14.42
C ALA A 338 -12.16 -9.83 -15.06
N LEU A 339 -12.22 -9.95 -16.37
CA LEU A 339 -13.50 -10.15 -17.08
C LEU A 339 -13.96 -11.59 -16.80
N VAL A 340 -15.13 -11.72 -16.17
CA VAL A 340 -15.77 -13.02 -15.90
C VAL A 340 -16.66 -13.42 -17.09
N GLY A 341 -17.40 -12.46 -17.64
CA GLY A 341 -18.27 -12.69 -18.79
C GLY A 341 -18.87 -11.41 -19.35
N SER A 342 -19.37 -11.50 -20.56
CA SER A 342 -20.16 -10.44 -21.21
C SER A 342 -21.32 -11.06 -21.95
N VAL A 343 -22.48 -10.41 -21.87
CA VAL A 343 -23.69 -10.79 -22.58
C VAL A 343 -24.17 -9.57 -23.35
N GLU A 344 -24.24 -9.70 -24.67
CA GLU A 344 -24.79 -8.65 -25.54
C GLU A 344 -26.29 -8.51 -25.27
N ILE A 345 -26.71 -7.31 -24.81
CA ILE A 345 -28.13 -6.95 -24.64
C ILE A 345 -28.68 -6.35 -25.93
N LYS A 346 -27.92 -5.44 -26.54
CA LYS A 346 -28.23 -4.80 -27.80
C LYS A 346 -26.96 -4.73 -28.63
N PRO A 347 -26.96 -5.28 -29.87
CA PRO A 347 -25.82 -5.16 -30.77
C PRO A 347 -25.59 -3.71 -31.18
N SER A 348 -24.33 -3.32 -31.31
CA SER A 348 -23.98 -2.04 -31.93
C SER A 348 -24.17 -2.10 -33.43
N VAL A 349 -24.58 -0.97 -34.02
CA VAL A 349 -24.67 -0.81 -35.47
C VAL A 349 -23.55 0.09 -35.94
N SER A 350 -22.64 -0.44 -36.75
CA SER A 350 -21.51 0.33 -37.27
C SER A 350 -21.97 1.53 -38.11
N LYS A 351 -21.31 2.67 -37.85
CA LYS A 351 -21.38 3.83 -38.77
C LYS A 351 -20.69 3.47 -40.07
N ILE A 352 -21.32 3.76 -41.20
CA ILE A 352 -20.69 3.63 -42.51
C ILE A 352 -20.29 5.03 -42.98
N LEU A 353 -18.97 5.26 -43.07
CA LEU A 353 -18.40 6.49 -43.61
C LEU A 353 -17.79 6.21 -44.98
N VAL A 354 -18.35 6.82 -46.01
CA VAL A 354 -17.81 6.72 -47.37
C VAL A 354 -16.80 7.85 -47.60
N LYS A 355 -15.60 7.51 -48.04
CA LYS A 355 -14.51 8.44 -48.38
C LYS A 355 -14.08 8.27 -49.83
N GLY A 356 -13.72 9.41 -50.45
CA GLY A 356 -13.11 9.38 -51.78
C GLY A 356 -11.71 8.74 -51.75
N ASP A 357 -11.39 7.97 -52.82
CA ASP A 357 -10.18 7.16 -52.89
C ASP A 357 -9.10 7.80 -53.76
N LYS A 358 -7.87 7.71 -53.39
CA LYS A 358 -6.66 7.39 -54.17
C LYS A 358 -5.35 7.36 -53.40
N TYR A 359 -5.27 7.82 -52.17
CA TYR A 359 -4.00 7.88 -51.50
C TYR A 359 -4.23 7.81 -49.98
N VAL A 360 -3.63 6.85 -49.30
CA VAL A 360 -3.67 6.80 -47.84
C VAL A 360 -2.49 7.64 -47.35
N PRO A 361 -2.68 8.92 -46.94
CA PRO A 361 -1.58 9.69 -46.38
C PRO A 361 -1.18 9.08 -45.03
N ASN A 362 0.13 9.09 -44.74
CA ASN A 362 0.65 8.80 -43.41
C ASN A 362 0.36 9.94 -42.41
N VAL A 363 -0.67 10.71 -42.67
CA VAL A 363 -1.14 11.85 -41.90
C VAL A 363 -2.48 11.50 -41.27
N ALA A 364 -2.61 11.80 -39.98
CA ALA A 364 -3.82 11.54 -39.22
C ALA A 364 -4.98 12.47 -39.62
N ASP A 365 -6.17 11.94 -39.57
CA ASP A 365 -7.40 12.71 -39.52
C ASP A 365 -7.68 13.04 -38.03
N LEU A 366 -7.42 14.29 -37.64
CA LEU A 366 -7.56 14.72 -36.23
C LEU A 366 -9.02 14.82 -35.77
N SER A 367 -9.99 14.74 -36.68
CA SER A 367 -11.41 14.76 -36.31
C SER A 367 -11.94 13.40 -35.86
N TYR A 368 -11.15 12.34 -36.02
CA TYR A 368 -11.58 10.99 -35.68
C TYR A 368 -10.43 10.08 -35.27
N TRP A 369 -10.49 9.56 -34.04
CA TRP A 369 -9.50 8.66 -33.45
C TRP A 369 -10.15 7.30 -33.13
N ALA A 370 -9.50 6.22 -33.47
CA ALA A 370 -9.89 4.88 -33.06
C ALA A 370 -9.40 4.55 -31.66
N TRP A 371 -10.25 3.91 -30.87
CA TRP A 371 -9.84 3.42 -29.55
C TRP A 371 -8.78 2.33 -29.69
N PRO A 372 -7.72 2.32 -28.84
CA PRO A 372 -6.54 1.48 -29.08
C PRO A 372 -6.72 0.00 -28.72
N THR A 373 -7.86 -0.39 -28.17
CA THR A 373 -8.15 -1.78 -27.76
C THR A 373 -9.50 -2.25 -28.30
N SER A 374 -9.74 -3.56 -28.23
CA SER A 374 -11.09 -4.12 -28.43
C SER A 374 -11.99 -3.79 -27.23
N ARG A 375 -13.28 -4.10 -27.35
CA ARG A 375 -14.30 -3.99 -26.30
C ARG A 375 -14.77 -5.39 -25.89
N PRO A 376 -15.28 -5.57 -24.66
CA PRO A 376 -15.32 -4.61 -23.55
C PRO A 376 -13.92 -4.35 -22.99
N TYR A 377 -13.69 -3.18 -22.40
CA TYR A 377 -12.44 -2.82 -21.73
C TYR A 377 -12.73 -2.15 -20.39
N THR A 378 -11.73 -2.10 -19.53
CA THR A 378 -11.78 -1.36 -18.25
C THR A 378 -10.61 -0.39 -18.19
N ILE A 379 -10.85 0.81 -17.67
CA ILE A 379 -9.78 1.73 -17.30
C ILE A 379 -9.38 1.39 -15.86
N THR A 380 -8.16 0.92 -15.71
CA THR A 380 -7.62 0.53 -14.39
C THR A 380 -6.90 1.70 -13.71
N THR A 381 -6.42 2.68 -14.47
CA THR A 381 -5.82 3.91 -13.95
C THR A 381 -6.07 5.05 -14.94
N GLY A 382 -6.39 6.23 -14.42
CA GLY A 382 -6.58 7.46 -15.18
C GLY A 382 -5.27 8.23 -15.44
N TYR A 383 -5.43 9.42 -16.05
CA TYR A 383 -4.36 10.42 -16.20
C TYR A 383 -4.34 11.27 -14.93
N GLU A 384 -3.66 10.80 -13.89
CA GLU A 384 -3.79 11.30 -12.53
C GLU A 384 -2.54 11.05 -11.67
N TYR A 385 -2.50 11.60 -10.45
CA TYR A 385 -1.51 11.22 -9.44
C TYR A 385 -1.87 9.88 -8.80
N ARG A 386 -0.86 9.00 -8.62
CA ARG A 386 -0.97 7.75 -7.88
C ARG A 386 0.36 7.41 -7.20
N TRP A 387 0.33 6.89 -5.99
CA TRP A 387 1.54 6.43 -5.25
C TRP A 387 2.70 7.45 -5.31
N GLY A 388 2.40 8.73 -5.08
CA GLY A 388 3.40 9.79 -5.06
C GLY A 388 3.97 10.22 -6.42
N SER A 389 3.47 9.68 -7.55
CA SER A 389 3.89 10.07 -8.90
C SER A 389 2.70 10.30 -9.83
N PHE A 390 2.91 11.17 -10.82
CA PHE A 390 1.88 11.44 -11.82
C PHE A 390 1.90 10.37 -12.92
N HIS A 391 0.75 9.74 -13.18
CA HIS A 391 0.54 8.81 -14.28
C HIS A 391 0.12 9.58 -15.53
N ALA A 392 1.04 9.73 -16.48
CA ALA A 392 0.89 10.56 -17.67
C ALA A 392 0.28 9.81 -18.87
N ALA A 393 -0.60 8.84 -18.60
CA ALA A 393 -1.27 7.95 -19.54
C ALA A 393 -2.61 7.49 -18.97
N ILE A 394 -3.30 6.61 -19.67
CA ILE A 394 -4.39 5.80 -19.12
C ILE A 394 -4.04 4.33 -19.24
N ASP A 395 -4.33 3.56 -18.19
CA ASP A 395 -4.17 2.11 -18.19
C ASP A 395 -5.48 1.45 -18.62
N ILE A 396 -5.42 0.66 -19.69
CA ILE A 396 -6.59 0.00 -20.29
C ILE A 396 -6.41 -1.51 -20.16
N TYR A 397 -7.38 -2.19 -19.59
CA TYR A 397 -7.40 -3.65 -19.50
C TYR A 397 -8.49 -4.25 -20.41
N VAL A 398 -8.11 -5.29 -21.15
CA VAL A 398 -9.01 -6.17 -21.91
C VAL A 398 -8.70 -7.62 -21.58
N GLY A 399 -7.43 -7.96 -21.47
CA GLY A 399 -6.91 -9.29 -21.22
C GLY A 399 -5.56 -9.52 -21.90
N PHE A 400 -4.75 -10.41 -21.34
CA PHE A 400 -3.44 -10.74 -21.88
C PHE A 400 -3.56 -11.29 -23.30
N GLY A 401 -2.77 -10.76 -24.24
CA GLY A 401 -2.77 -11.16 -25.63
C GLY A 401 -3.84 -10.50 -26.51
N SER A 402 -4.73 -9.68 -25.93
CA SER A 402 -5.72 -8.92 -26.70
C SER A 402 -5.05 -8.00 -27.74
N ALA A 403 -5.72 -7.76 -28.86
CA ALA A 403 -5.19 -6.93 -29.93
C ALA A 403 -5.07 -5.45 -29.50
N ILE A 404 -3.98 -4.82 -29.87
CA ILE A 404 -3.74 -3.39 -29.75
C ILE A 404 -3.74 -2.77 -31.15
N TYR A 405 -4.44 -1.64 -31.30
CA TYR A 405 -4.69 -0.98 -32.58
C TYR A 405 -4.09 0.43 -32.60
N ALA A 406 -3.62 0.87 -33.78
CA ALA A 406 -3.20 2.24 -34.01
C ALA A 406 -4.40 3.21 -33.88
N ALA A 407 -4.25 4.20 -33.00
CA ALA A 407 -5.33 5.17 -32.76
C ALA A 407 -5.63 6.06 -33.95
N ASN A 408 -4.66 6.28 -34.86
CA ASN A 408 -4.86 7.02 -36.12
C ASN A 408 -3.80 6.63 -37.14
N ASN A 409 -3.92 7.14 -38.37
CA ASN A 409 -2.87 7.05 -39.39
C ASN A 409 -1.57 7.67 -38.86
N GLY A 410 -0.45 7.17 -39.32
CA GLY A 410 0.84 7.72 -38.93
C GLY A 410 2.03 6.88 -39.38
N THR A 411 3.18 7.28 -38.93
CA THR A 411 4.45 6.56 -39.12
C THR A 411 4.96 6.09 -37.78
N VAL A 412 5.33 4.82 -37.67
CA VAL A 412 5.94 4.28 -36.45
C VAL A 412 7.26 5.02 -36.18
N TYR A 413 7.29 5.78 -35.09
CA TYR A 413 8.42 6.60 -34.68
C TYR A 413 9.51 5.77 -34.00
N ALA A 414 9.09 4.92 -33.05
CA ALA A 414 9.99 4.05 -32.30
C ALA A 414 9.29 2.79 -31.83
N THR A 415 10.05 1.72 -31.63
CA THR A 415 9.58 0.49 -30.97
C THR A 415 10.66 -0.04 -30.04
N GLY A 416 10.25 -0.71 -28.98
CA GLY A 416 11.11 -1.58 -28.17
C GLY A 416 10.47 -2.96 -28.06
N SER A 417 11.28 -4.00 -28.15
CA SER A 417 10.85 -5.40 -28.07
C SER A 417 11.88 -6.24 -27.32
N GLY A 418 11.58 -7.52 -27.09
CA GLY A 418 12.48 -8.46 -26.44
C GLY A 418 12.40 -8.45 -24.91
N CYS A 419 11.54 -7.64 -24.31
CA CYS A 419 11.31 -7.66 -22.87
C CYS A 419 10.55 -8.92 -22.46
N VAL A 420 11.00 -9.55 -21.39
CA VAL A 420 10.28 -10.64 -20.71
C VAL A 420 9.45 -10.08 -19.57
N ARG A 421 8.43 -10.83 -19.13
CA ARG A 421 7.61 -10.47 -17.97
C ARG A 421 8.48 -10.37 -16.72
N GLY A 422 8.20 -9.42 -15.84
CA GLY A 422 8.95 -9.17 -14.62
C GLY A 422 10.31 -8.47 -14.82
N ALA A 423 10.71 -8.18 -16.06
CA ALA A 423 11.88 -7.37 -16.35
C ALA A 423 11.52 -5.86 -16.23
N THR A 424 11.37 -5.38 -15.01
CA THR A 424 10.81 -4.05 -14.69
C THR A 424 11.60 -2.89 -15.30
N LYS A 425 12.93 -3.01 -15.47
CA LYS A 425 13.78 -1.95 -16.06
C LYS A 425 13.88 -2.03 -17.59
N CYS A 426 13.31 -3.06 -18.22
CA CYS A 426 13.41 -3.25 -19.67
C CYS A 426 12.85 -2.04 -20.41
N ASN A 427 13.63 -1.52 -21.37
CA ASN A 427 13.32 -0.30 -22.13
C ASN A 427 12.98 0.92 -21.25
N GLY A 428 13.65 1.05 -20.07
CA GLY A 428 13.40 2.11 -19.11
C GLY A 428 12.04 1.99 -18.42
N GLY A 429 11.58 0.77 -18.14
CA GLY A 429 10.30 0.48 -17.50
C GLY A 429 9.11 0.34 -18.46
N ARG A 430 9.24 0.76 -19.72
CA ARG A 430 8.14 0.73 -20.72
C ARG A 430 7.78 -0.69 -21.19
N GLY A 431 8.66 -1.65 -20.95
CA GLY A 431 8.52 -2.98 -21.52
C GLY A 431 8.63 -2.97 -23.05
N ASN A 432 7.92 -3.86 -23.70
CA ASN A 432 7.73 -3.78 -25.15
C ASN A 432 6.79 -2.62 -25.46
N TYR A 433 7.17 -1.76 -26.40
CA TYR A 433 6.41 -0.55 -26.68
C TYR A 433 6.40 -0.16 -28.16
N ILE A 434 5.44 0.69 -28.52
CA ILE A 434 5.31 1.32 -29.84
C ILE A 434 5.03 2.81 -29.61
N ILE A 435 5.65 3.66 -30.42
CA ILE A 435 5.34 5.09 -30.53
C ILE A 435 5.01 5.39 -31.99
N ILE A 436 3.88 6.06 -32.25
CA ILE A 436 3.44 6.46 -33.59
C ILE A 436 3.45 7.99 -33.67
N ASN A 437 4.12 8.53 -34.70
CA ASN A 437 3.99 9.93 -35.12
C ASN A 437 2.83 10.02 -36.10
N HIS A 438 1.84 10.82 -35.79
CA HIS A 438 0.65 10.96 -36.61
C HIS A 438 0.81 11.99 -37.74
N ASN A 439 1.96 12.66 -37.85
CA ASN A 439 2.32 13.63 -38.86
C ASN A 439 1.31 14.80 -39.01
N ALA A 440 0.47 15.02 -38.01
CA ALA A 440 -0.54 16.07 -37.96
C ALA A 440 -0.63 16.64 -36.55
N GLY A 441 -0.74 17.96 -36.38
CA GLY A 441 -0.96 18.63 -35.09
C GLY A 441 0.10 18.39 -34.03
N GLY A 442 1.25 17.78 -34.39
CA GLY A 442 2.28 17.38 -33.44
C GLY A 442 1.92 16.19 -32.57
N TYR A 443 0.86 15.46 -32.89
CA TYR A 443 0.38 14.31 -32.10
C TYR A 443 1.27 13.08 -32.26
N TYR A 444 1.56 12.45 -31.12
CA TYR A 444 2.11 11.10 -31.03
C TYR A 444 1.26 10.26 -30.08
N THR A 445 1.14 8.96 -30.36
CA THR A 445 0.56 7.99 -29.42
C THR A 445 1.60 6.97 -29.00
N GLN A 446 1.56 6.58 -27.74
CA GLN A 446 2.46 5.63 -27.11
C GLN A 446 1.66 4.46 -26.56
N TYR A 447 2.18 3.25 -26.76
CA TYR A 447 1.59 1.97 -26.36
C TYR A 447 2.66 1.19 -25.62
N MET A 448 2.50 0.96 -24.30
CA MET A 448 3.50 0.28 -23.47
C MET A 448 2.99 -1.05 -22.91
N HIS A 449 3.91 -1.78 -22.29
CA HIS A 449 3.70 -3.06 -21.61
C HIS A 449 3.20 -4.19 -22.53
N LEU A 450 3.50 -4.10 -23.84
CA LEU A 450 3.04 -5.04 -24.85
C LEU A 450 3.62 -6.45 -24.67
N ASN A 451 2.84 -7.46 -25.00
CA ASN A 451 3.34 -8.83 -25.16
C ASN A 451 4.10 -8.98 -26.50
N THR A 452 3.51 -8.50 -27.61
CA THR A 452 4.13 -8.55 -28.92
C THR A 452 4.08 -7.19 -29.61
N VAL A 453 5.12 -6.88 -30.39
CA VAL A 453 5.21 -5.74 -31.29
C VAL A 453 5.15 -6.25 -32.71
N LEU A 454 4.20 -5.79 -33.54
CA LEU A 454 3.94 -6.29 -34.90
C LEU A 454 4.38 -5.31 -36.00
N VAL A 455 4.92 -4.17 -35.63
CA VAL A 455 5.34 -3.09 -36.53
C VAL A 455 6.79 -2.68 -36.25
N LYS A 456 7.44 -2.01 -37.21
CA LYS A 456 8.84 -1.56 -37.10
C LYS A 456 8.95 -0.05 -37.36
N PRO A 457 9.98 0.62 -36.82
CA PRO A 457 10.22 2.04 -37.08
C PRO A 457 10.25 2.36 -38.56
N GLY A 458 9.66 3.51 -38.95
CA GLY A 458 9.50 3.93 -40.33
C GLY A 458 8.31 3.33 -41.07
N GLN A 459 7.62 2.32 -40.54
CA GLN A 459 6.43 1.73 -41.14
C GLN A 459 5.24 2.69 -41.06
N THR A 460 4.52 2.85 -42.16
CA THR A 460 3.21 3.53 -42.18
C THR A 460 2.15 2.60 -41.59
N VAL A 461 1.31 3.14 -40.72
CA VAL A 461 0.19 2.45 -40.10
C VAL A 461 -1.12 3.22 -40.34
N GLN A 462 -2.20 2.48 -40.45
CA GLN A 462 -3.51 3.06 -40.60
C GLN A 462 -4.28 3.03 -39.29
N ARG A 463 -5.21 3.96 -39.10
CA ARG A 463 -6.16 3.96 -37.99
C ARG A 463 -6.87 2.62 -37.87
N GLY A 464 -6.91 2.04 -36.65
CA GLY A 464 -7.50 0.72 -36.40
C GLY A 464 -6.66 -0.46 -36.89
N GLN A 465 -5.47 -0.23 -37.46
CA GLN A 465 -4.55 -1.33 -37.78
C GLN A 465 -4.03 -2.00 -36.53
N LYS A 466 -4.06 -3.32 -36.44
CA LYS A 466 -3.45 -4.08 -35.37
C LYS A 466 -1.93 -3.90 -35.40
N ILE A 467 -1.36 -3.40 -34.30
CA ILE A 467 0.07 -3.07 -34.17
C ILE A 467 0.79 -3.91 -33.12
N GLY A 468 0.06 -4.57 -32.22
CA GLY A 468 0.64 -5.39 -31.16
C GLY A 468 -0.40 -6.19 -30.41
N THR A 469 0.00 -6.77 -29.27
CA THR A 469 -0.90 -7.43 -28.32
C THR A 469 -0.60 -6.95 -26.91
N MET A 470 -1.65 -6.88 -26.06
CA MET A 470 -1.57 -6.49 -24.67
C MET A 470 -0.72 -7.47 -23.86
N GLY A 471 0.09 -6.96 -22.95
CA GLY A 471 0.97 -7.75 -22.12
C GLY A 471 1.16 -7.14 -20.73
N ASN A 472 2.24 -7.54 -20.11
CA ASN A 472 2.66 -7.09 -18.78
C ASN A 472 4.20 -7.05 -18.68
N THR A 473 4.88 -6.64 -19.76
CA THR A 473 6.33 -6.45 -19.79
C THR A 473 6.70 -5.07 -19.26
N GLY A 474 7.92 -4.93 -18.71
CA GLY A 474 8.37 -3.68 -18.11
C GLY A 474 7.87 -3.51 -16.67
N PHE A 475 7.75 -2.27 -16.21
CA PHE A 475 7.30 -1.96 -14.85
C PHE A 475 5.77 -1.88 -14.79
N VAL A 476 5.14 -2.90 -14.26
CA VAL A 476 3.68 -3.00 -14.06
C VAL A 476 3.38 -3.35 -12.60
N VAL A 477 2.20 -2.99 -12.10
CA VAL A 477 1.75 -3.30 -10.73
C VAL A 477 0.42 -4.04 -10.82
N PRO A 478 0.27 -5.21 -10.17
CA PRO A 478 1.34 -5.98 -9.51
C PRO A 478 2.38 -6.51 -10.51
N THR A 479 3.63 -6.54 -10.10
CA THR A 479 4.74 -7.01 -10.95
C THR A 479 4.76 -8.54 -10.98
N PRO A 480 4.71 -9.19 -12.16
CA PRO A 480 4.90 -10.64 -12.25
C PRO A 480 6.35 -11.01 -11.93
N ALA A 481 6.58 -12.24 -11.45
CA ALA A 481 7.92 -12.75 -11.29
C ALA A 481 8.65 -12.79 -12.64
N TYR A 482 9.97 -12.55 -12.61
CA TYR A 482 10.80 -12.50 -13.82
C TYR A 482 10.69 -13.79 -14.64
N GLY A 483 10.38 -13.67 -15.93
CA GLY A 483 10.24 -14.81 -16.84
C GLY A 483 9.04 -15.73 -16.59
N SER A 484 8.16 -15.38 -15.62
CA SER A 484 7.00 -16.22 -15.27
C SER A 484 5.92 -16.23 -16.35
N SER A 485 4.99 -17.19 -16.26
CA SER A 485 3.78 -17.24 -17.07
C SER A 485 2.62 -16.41 -16.48
N SER A 486 2.83 -15.72 -15.35
CA SER A 486 1.81 -14.91 -14.68
C SER A 486 1.28 -13.81 -15.59
N TYR A 487 -0.02 -13.57 -15.51
CA TYR A 487 -0.71 -12.46 -16.19
C TYR A 487 -0.96 -11.26 -15.28
N ALA A 488 -0.45 -11.29 -14.05
CA ALA A 488 -0.56 -10.17 -13.11
C ALA A 488 -0.04 -8.87 -13.73
N GLY A 489 -0.68 -7.75 -13.44
CA GLY A 489 -0.33 -6.44 -13.96
C GLY A 489 -0.53 -6.27 -15.47
N THR A 490 -1.33 -7.12 -16.13
CA THR A 490 -1.63 -6.98 -17.55
C THR A 490 -2.46 -5.74 -17.81
N HIS A 491 -1.97 -4.84 -18.66
CA HIS A 491 -2.69 -3.67 -19.17
C HIS A 491 -1.98 -3.07 -20.39
N LEU A 492 -2.65 -2.16 -21.07
CA LEU A 492 -2.06 -1.23 -22.02
C LEU A 492 -1.91 0.12 -21.31
N ASP A 493 -0.71 0.60 -21.12
CA ASP A 493 -0.45 2.01 -20.80
C ASP A 493 -0.49 2.79 -22.11
N PHE A 494 -1.53 3.65 -22.28
CA PHE A 494 -1.80 4.44 -23.49
C PHE A 494 -1.58 5.91 -23.21
N GLY A 495 -0.53 6.48 -23.81
CA GLY A 495 -0.16 7.88 -23.69
C GLY A 495 -0.40 8.66 -24.98
N VAL A 496 -0.84 9.93 -24.86
CA VAL A 496 -0.94 10.90 -25.97
C VAL A 496 0.00 12.06 -25.70
N TRP A 497 0.79 12.41 -26.71
CA TRP A 497 1.81 13.43 -26.64
C TRP A 497 1.59 14.51 -27.68
N ILE A 498 1.96 15.75 -27.33
CA ILE A 498 2.17 16.85 -28.27
C ILE A 498 3.67 17.11 -28.35
N GLY A 499 4.25 16.97 -29.55
CA GLY A 499 5.69 16.92 -29.76
C GLY A 499 6.28 15.53 -29.53
N ALA A 500 7.54 15.35 -29.92
CA ALA A 500 8.22 14.06 -29.85
C ALA A 500 8.35 13.57 -28.41
N PRO A 501 7.87 12.36 -28.08
CA PRO A 501 8.05 11.75 -26.77
C PRO A 501 9.54 11.68 -26.39
N TYR A 502 9.86 12.07 -25.16
CA TYR A 502 11.21 12.11 -24.61
C TYR A 502 12.20 13.06 -25.34
N GLY A 503 11.71 13.84 -26.33
CA GLY A 503 12.47 14.81 -27.11
C GLY A 503 11.96 16.25 -26.98
N GLY A 504 11.36 16.60 -25.82
CA GLY A 504 10.81 17.93 -25.57
C GLY A 504 9.29 18.03 -25.75
N GLY A 505 8.61 16.94 -26.12
CA GLY A 505 7.14 16.85 -26.10
C GLY A 505 6.59 16.73 -24.68
N TYR A 506 5.30 16.97 -24.51
CA TYR A 506 4.56 16.83 -23.25
C TYR A 506 3.31 15.97 -23.46
N THR A 507 2.86 15.33 -22.41
CA THR A 507 1.66 14.49 -22.43
C THR A 507 0.39 15.32 -22.24
N ILE A 508 -0.70 14.84 -22.82
CA ILE A 508 -2.06 15.34 -22.58
C ILE A 508 -2.95 14.18 -22.15
N ASN A 509 -4.02 14.48 -21.43
CA ASN A 509 -5.00 13.46 -21.08
C ASN A 509 -5.53 12.79 -22.35
N PRO A 510 -5.38 11.44 -22.50
CA PRO A 510 -5.79 10.72 -23.70
C PRO A 510 -7.26 10.89 -24.09
N TYR A 511 -8.15 11.18 -23.15
CA TYR A 511 -9.57 11.44 -23.45
C TYR A 511 -9.81 12.70 -24.28
N ARG A 512 -8.81 13.58 -24.42
CA ARG A 512 -8.95 14.79 -25.25
C ARG A 512 -8.99 14.54 -26.75
N ILE A 513 -8.65 13.35 -27.19
CA ILE A 513 -8.67 12.99 -28.62
C ILE A 513 -9.89 12.15 -29.00
N TYR A 514 -10.70 11.75 -28.03
CA TYR A 514 -11.93 11.00 -28.15
C TYR A 514 -13.13 11.87 -27.70
#